data_f4fa71542869bab6ab3b384a1e3ded95
#
_entry.id   f4fa71542869bab6ab3b384a1e3ded95
#
_cell.length_a   1.000
_cell.length_b   1.000
_cell.length_c   1.000
_cell.angle_alpha   90.00
_cell.angle_beta   90.00
_cell.angle_gamma   90.00
#
_symmetry.space_group_name_H-M   'P 1'
#
loop_
_entity.id
_entity.type
_entity.pdbx_description
1 polymer ?
#
loop_
_entity_poly.entity_id
_entity_poly.type
_entity_poly.pdbx_seq_one_letter_code
_entity_poly.pdbx_strand_id
1 'polypeptide(L)'
;MVSAVGRTTNELLELTNHGAGIVETDRDDILAMGERTSVRIFAASLKARGIQVRQFDPSDRDWPIITDHDFSNANPLKNASIQRIRKHVKPVVDDGIIPVIGGFIGRTRDGRITTLGRGGSDTTAFLLATALEADEVVLATSARGILTGDPDLISNAQVLRTIDMKALVGIADSGTKFVHRKALRYKDPAINIRVIPSAAGRLDAQGTEITGGPLPELEVKIHNPDPVASVTLVGRNLPHNPELMRKVTKIIRTHLVAISQDSDSAMLYLSQTPSLRRQVSRLHDVVAKDPHGLALAARMGMALITVKGVGLEETPGLVAKISNALHSNNINIFGILTITSSVLILVDWKVRNQAGKLIRNSLENN
;
A
#
# COMPACT_ATOMS: atom_id res chain seq x y z
N MET A 1 -0.62 -1.91 22.39
CA MET A 1 -1.32 -0.82 21.68
C MET A 1 -2.82 -1.18 21.58
N VAL A 2 -3.71 -0.20 21.72
CA VAL A 2 -5.17 -0.39 21.60
C VAL A 2 -5.77 0.65 20.67
N SER A 3 -6.83 0.27 19.95
CA SER A 3 -7.63 1.17 19.11
C SER A 3 -8.93 1.53 19.80
N ALA A 4 -9.68 2.49 19.29
CA ALA A 4 -11.01 2.84 19.79
C ALA A 4 -11.95 1.62 19.80
N VAL A 5 -12.80 1.53 20.80
CA VAL A 5 -13.77 0.43 20.95
C VAL A 5 -14.95 0.65 20.02
N GLY A 6 -15.34 -0.39 19.30
CA GLY A 6 -16.57 -0.40 18.49
C GLY A 6 -16.56 0.64 17.37
N ARG A 7 -17.55 1.52 17.34
CA ARG A 7 -17.73 2.57 16.34
C ARG A 7 -17.38 3.97 16.84
N THR A 8 -16.75 4.09 18.01
CA THR A 8 -16.52 5.38 18.69
C THR A 8 -15.82 6.41 17.79
N THR A 9 -14.79 6.03 17.04
CA THR A 9 -14.11 6.96 16.10
C THR A 9 -15.06 7.49 15.02
N ASN A 10 -15.93 6.63 14.47
CA ASN A 10 -16.91 7.04 13.46
C ASN A 10 -17.97 7.97 14.06
N GLU A 11 -18.45 7.68 15.27
CA GLU A 11 -19.43 8.53 15.96
C GLU A 11 -18.85 9.92 16.28
N LEU A 12 -17.60 9.97 16.77
CA LEU A 12 -16.89 11.22 16.99
C LEU A 12 -16.68 11.99 15.67
N LEU A 13 -16.34 11.29 14.58
CA LEU A 13 -16.18 11.88 13.27
C LEU A 13 -17.49 12.48 12.74
N GLU A 14 -18.60 11.78 12.89
CA GLU A 14 -19.93 12.28 12.52
C GLU A 14 -20.27 13.53 13.32
N LEU A 15 -20.05 13.55 14.63
CA LEU A 15 -20.30 14.72 15.48
C LEU A 15 -19.43 15.91 15.05
N THR A 16 -18.15 15.71 14.72
CA THR A 16 -17.26 16.79 14.27
C THR A 16 -17.61 17.31 12.89
N ASN A 17 -18.20 16.49 12.03
CA ASN A 17 -18.65 16.92 10.69
C ASN A 17 -19.92 17.78 10.76
N HIS A 18 -20.77 17.59 11.77
CA HIS A 18 -21.97 18.40 11.99
C HIS A 18 -21.68 19.72 12.74
N GLY A 19 -20.53 19.86 13.38
CA GLY A 19 -20.09 21.06 14.08
C GLY A 19 -19.55 22.11 13.11
N ALA A 20 -20.31 23.15 12.83
CA ALA A 20 -19.85 24.25 11.97
C ALA A 20 -18.62 24.96 12.58
N GLY A 21 -17.51 25.04 11.83
CA GLY A 21 -16.33 25.82 12.22
C GLY A 21 -15.36 25.12 13.18
N ILE A 22 -15.47 23.82 13.40
CA ILE A 22 -14.47 23.05 14.16
C ILE A 22 -13.15 23.06 13.38
N VAL A 23 -12.09 23.61 13.96
CA VAL A 23 -10.76 23.61 13.35
C VAL A 23 -10.11 22.22 13.46
N GLU A 24 -9.19 21.92 12.54
CA GLU A 24 -8.58 20.57 12.43
C GLU A 24 -7.87 20.13 13.72
N THR A 25 -7.26 21.05 14.45
CA THR A 25 -6.61 20.77 15.74
C THR A 25 -7.59 20.28 16.81
N ASP A 26 -8.75 20.92 16.92
CA ASP A 26 -9.78 20.55 17.89
C ASP A 26 -10.44 19.23 17.47
N ARG A 27 -10.62 19.05 16.16
CA ARG A 27 -11.13 17.79 15.60
C ARG A 27 -10.23 16.62 15.94
N ASP A 28 -8.92 16.75 15.82
CA ASP A 28 -7.97 15.70 16.14
C ASP A 28 -7.98 15.37 17.64
N ASP A 29 -8.08 16.36 18.52
CA ASP A 29 -8.19 16.11 19.95
C ASP A 29 -9.50 15.38 20.31
N ILE A 30 -10.62 15.77 19.69
CA ILE A 30 -11.91 15.09 19.85
C ILE A 30 -11.82 13.64 19.37
N LEU A 31 -11.28 13.40 18.16
CA LEU A 31 -11.14 12.04 17.62
C LEU A 31 -10.24 11.16 18.49
N ALA A 32 -9.17 11.71 19.07
CA ALA A 32 -8.27 11.00 19.96
C ALA A 32 -8.96 10.45 21.22
N MET A 33 -10.12 10.99 21.62
CA MET A 33 -10.86 10.53 22.80
C MET A 33 -11.28 9.06 22.71
N GLY A 34 -11.49 8.53 21.48
CA GLY A 34 -11.83 7.11 21.29
C GLY A 34 -10.74 6.18 21.84
N GLU A 35 -9.50 6.38 21.40
CA GLU A 35 -8.35 5.60 21.86
C GLU A 35 -7.96 5.91 23.30
N ARG A 36 -8.06 7.16 23.72
CA ARG A 36 -7.81 7.56 25.14
C ARG A 36 -8.76 6.83 26.10
N THR A 37 -10.02 6.69 25.72
CA THR A 37 -11.02 5.91 26.48
C THR A 37 -10.65 4.43 26.50
N SER A 38 -10.28 3.86 25.35
CA SER A 38 -9.85 2.45 25.23
C SER A 38 -8.64 2.14 26.09
N VAL A 39 -7.63 3.03 26.11
CA VAL A 39 -6.44 2.89 26.99
C VAL A 39 -6.85 2.77 28.44
N ARG A 40 -7.76 3.63 28.92
CA ARG A 40 -8.22 3.63 30.32
C ARG A 40 -8.99 2.36 30.67
N ILE A 41 -9.92 1.95 29.81
CA ILE A 41 -10.73 0.73 30.02
C ILE A 41 -9.83 -0.50 30.04
N PHE A 42 -8.92 -0.62 29.05
CA PHE A 42 -8.04 -1.78 28.95
C PHE A 42 -7.04 -1.85 30.11
N ALA A 43 -6.43 -0.73 30.48
CA ALA A 43 -5.54 -0.66 31.62
C ALA A 43 -6.25 -1.00 32.94
N ALA A 44 -7.45 -0.49 33.14
CA ALA A 44 -8.27 -0.83 34.33
C ALA A 44 -8.61 -2.33 34.39
N SER A 45 -8.94 -2.92 33.22
CA SER A 45 -9.25 -4.36 33.11
C SER A 45 -8.06 -5.26 33.44
N LEU A 46 -6.84 -4.85 33.02
CA LEU A 46 -5.61 -5.56 33.36
C LEU A 46 -5.26 -5.43 34.83
N LYS A 47 -5.37 -4.21 35.39
CA LYS A 47 -5.14 -3.97 36.84
C LYS A 47 -6.07 -4.79 37.70
N ALA A 48 -7.35 -4.91 37.33
CA ALA A 48 -8.33 -5.74 38.04
C ALA A 48 -7.94 -7.24 38.05
N ARG A 49 -7.06 -7.68 37.17
CA ARG A 49 -6.48 -9.03 37.12
C ARG A 49 -5.11 -9.14 37.78
N GLY A 50 -4.69 -8.11 38.55
CA GLY A 50 -3.39 -8.08 39.23
C GLY A 50 -2.19 -7.81 38.33
N ILE A 51 -2.39 -7.42 37.06
CA ILE A 51 -1.32 -7.16 36.11
C ILE A 51 -0.82 -5.72 36.30
N GLN A 52 0.50 -5.55 36.39
CA GLN A 52 1.12 -4.22 36.44
C GLN A 52 1.05 -3.54 35.07
N VAL A 53 0.50 -2.34 35.05
CA VAL A 53 0.20 -1.60 33.80
C VAL A 53 0.58 -0.15 33.94
N ARG A 54 1.26 0.40 32.95
CA ARG A 54 1.45 1.84 32.73
C ARG A 54 0.67 2.28 31.50
N GLN A 55 -0.26 3.20 31.67
CA GLN A 55 -0.94 3.86 30.56
C GLN A 55 -0.19 5.12 30.12
N PHE A 56 -0.21 5.41 28.83
CA PHE A 56 0.33 6.63 28.24
C PHE A 56 -0.81 7.48 27.69
N ASP A 57 -0.82 8.76 28.03
CA ASP A 57 -1.78 9.73 27.50
C ASP A 57 -1.06 10.74 26.58
N PRO A 58 -1.65 11.14 25.44
CA PRO A 58 -1.02 12.08 24.50
C PRO A 58 -0.77 13.46 25.10
N SER A 59 -1.45 13.82 26.19
CA SER A 59 -1.20 15.07 26.92
C SER A 59 0.06 15.04 27.77
N ASP A 60 0.60 13.85 28.07
CA ASP A 60 1.76 13.70 28.94
C ASP A 60 3.08 13.95 28.20
N ARG A 61 4.10 14.40 28.92
CA ARG A 61 5.41 14.71 28.37
C ARG A 61 6.14 13.49 27.77
N ASP A 62 5.79 12.30 28.21
CA ASP A 62 6.38 11.03 27.82
C ASP A 62 5.64 10.34 26.64
N TRP A 63 4.63 10.99 26.05
CA TRP A 63 3.95 10.47 24.88
C TRP A 63 4.93 10.11 23.76
N PRO A 64 4.90 8.87 23.21
CA PRO A 64 6.00 8.38 22.37
C PRO A 64 5.89 8.73 20.88
N ILE A 65 4.70 9.01 20.33
CA ILE A 65 4.50 9.19 18.89
C ILE A 65 4.53 10.68 18.54
N ILE A 66 5.59 11.12 17.89
CA ILE A 66 5.77 12.50 17.42
C ILE A 66 5.47 12.60 15.93
N THR A 67 4.72 13.62 15.52
CA THR A 67 4.27 13.81 14.14
C THR A 67 4.65 15.19 13.58
N ASP A 68 4.42 15.35 12.28
CA ASP A 68 4.30 16.65 11.61
C ASP A 68 2.98 17.35 12.02
N HIS A 69 2.64 18.45 11.32
CA HIS A 69 1.46 19.29 11.56
C HIS A 69 0.34 19.05 10.54
N ASP A 70 0.37 17.93 9.84
CA ASP A 70 -0.69 17.55 8.88
C ASP A 70 -1.86 16.92 9.66
N PHE A 71 -2.68 17.80 10.27
CA PHE A 71 -3.80 17.38 11.11
C PHE A 71 -4.78 16.50 10.33
N SER A 72 -5.44 15.57 11.02
CA SER A 72 -6.33 14.54 10.47
C SER A 72 -5.64 13.45 9.61
N ASN A 73 -4.38 13.66 9.21
CA ASN A 73 -3.59 12.68 8.44
C ASN A 73 -2.08 12.76 8.73
N ALA A 74 -1.74 13.10 9.97
CA ALA A 74 -0.37 13.35 10.39
C ALA A 74 0.58 12.17 10.12
N ASN A 75 1.82 12.49 9.78
CA ASN A 75 2.86 11.50 9.56
C ASN A 75 3.79 11.43 10.77
N PRO A 76 4.02 10.23 11.32
CA PRO A 76 5.00 10.07 12.37
C PRO A 76 6.41 10.47 11.92
N LEU A 77 7.08 11.27 12.72
CA LEU A 77 8.50 11.53 12.60
C LEU A 77 9.26 10.31 13.14
N LYS A 78 9.56 9.35 12.26
CA LYS A 78 10.06 8.00 12.59
C LYS A 78 11.18 8.03 13.61
N ASN A 79 12.26 8.76 13.34
CA ASN A 79 13.43 8.78 14.23
C ASN A 79 13.11 9.39 15.61
N ALA A 80 12.33 10.47 15.64
CA ALA A 80 11.92 11.11 16.89
C ALA A 80 11.03 10.18 17.72
N SER A 81 10.07 9.50 17.08
CA SER A 81 9.21 8.53 17.76
C SER A 81 9.98 7.33 18.29
N ILE A 82 10.87 6.74 17.49
CA ILE A 82 11.74 5.63 17.95
C ILE A 82 12.57 6.02 19.17
N GLN A 83 13.20 7.19 19.14
CA GLN A 83 13.98 7.68 20.29
C GLN A 83 13.12 7.84 21.54
N ARG A 84 11.89 8.36 21.40
CA ARG A 84 10.99 8.53 22.53
C ARG A 84 10.45 7.21 23.05
N ILE A 85 10.12 6.26 22.17
CA ILE A 85 9.68 4.91 22.58
C ILE A 85 10.81 4.24 23.39
N ARG A 86 12.05 4.28 22.91
CA ARG A 86 13.21 3.73 23.63
C ARG A 86 13.45 4.42 24.97
N LYS A 87 13.21 5.72 25.05
CA LYS A 87 13.42 6.49 26.28
C LYS A 87 12.32 6.29 27.32
N HIS A 88 11.05 6.19 26.91
CA HIS A 88 9.92 6.27 27.83
C HIS A 88 9.10 4.97 27.93
N VAL A 89 9.09 4.16 26.86
CA VAL A 89 8.29 2.91 26.83
C VAL A 89 9.17 1.70 27.13
N LYS A 90 10.38 1.63 26.55
CA LYS A 90 11.27 0.48 26.74
C LYS A 90 11.58 0.20 28.21
N PRO A 91 11.92 1.19 29.08
CA PRO A 91 12.16 0.92 30.49
C PRO A 91 10.94 0.30 31.20
N VAL A 92 9.72 0.69 30.83
CA VAL A 92 8.50 0.12 31.38
C VAL A 92 8.37 -1.37 31.03
N VAL A 93 8.73 -1.74 29.80
CA VAL A 93 8.76 -3.14 29.35
C VAL A 93 9.86 -3.92 30.06
N ASP A 94 11.05 -3.34 30.18
CA ASP A 94 12.22 -3.95 30.84
C ASP A 94 11.94 -4.23 32.34
N ASP A 95 11.11 -3.39 32.98
CA ASP A 95 10.64 -3.58 34.36
C ASP A 95 9.50 -4.62 34.47
N GLY A 96 9.11 -5.28 33.39
CA GLY A 96 8.03 -6.27 33.37
C GLY A 96 6.61 -5.67 33.45
N ILE A 97 6.48 -4.35 33.26
CA ILE A 97 5.21 -3.63 33.30
C ILE A 97 4.63 -3.55 31.89
N ILE A 98 3.34 -3.78 31.73
CA ILE A 98 2.68 -3.70 30.42
C ILE A 98 2.36 -2.23 30.06
N PRO A 99 3.01 -1.64 29.01
CA PRO A 99 2.61 -0.33 28.54
C PRO A 99 1.33 -0.42 27.71
N VAL A 100 0.32 0.40 28.06
CA VAL A 100 -0.92 0.53 27.28
C VAL A 100 -0.91 1.90 26.58
N ILE A 101 -0.88 1.88 25.26
CA ILE A 101 -0.71 3.06 24.41
C ILE A 101 -1.84 3.08 23.40
N GLY A 102 -2.49 4.24 23.20
CA GLY A 102 -3.47 4.43 22.12
C GLY A 102 -2.79 4.42 20.76
N GLY A 103 -3.31 3.66 19.82
CA GLY A 103 -2.96 3.78 18.41
C GLY A 103 -3.57 5.05 17.79
N PHE A 104 -3.37 5.27 16.49
CA PHE A 104 -3.99 6.37 15.75
C PHE A 104 -3.60 7.80 16.19
N ILE A 105 -3.12 8.00 17.41
CA ILE A 105 -2.82 9.28 18.03
C ILE A 105 -1.33 9.62 17.88
N GLY A 106 -1.06 10.84 17.45
CA GLY A 106 0.26 11.46 17.48
C GLY A 106 0.25 12.77 18.28
N ARG A 107 1.41 13.39 18.35
CA ARG A 107 1.59 14.71 18.95
C ARG A 107 2.66 15.47 18.20
N THR A 108 2.41 16.73 17.90
CA THR A 108 3.41 17.62 17.32
C THR A 108 4.49 17.96 18.35
N ARG A 109 5.63 18.47 17.91
CA ARG A 109 6.71 18.88 18.81
C ARG A 109 6.31 20.00 19.76
N ASP A 110 5.42 20.88 19.35
CA ASP A 110 4.84 21.98 20.14
C ASP A 110 3.68 21.53 21.05
N GLY A 111 3.33 20.25 21.02
CA GLY A 111 2.44 19.63 22.01
C GLY A 111 1.00 19.47 21.60
N ARG A 112 0.60 19.80 20.36
CA ARG A 112 -0.76 19.61 19.87
C ARG A 112 -1.02 18.14 19.51
N ILE A 113 -2.22 17.66 19.84
CA ILE A 113 -2.65 16.31 19.51
C ILE A 113 -2.95 16.24 18.01
N THR A 114 -2.54 15.15 17.36
CA THR A 114 -2.77 14.87 15.95
C THR A 114 -3.36 13.47 15.79
N THR A 115 -4.07 13.24 14.70
CA THR A 115 -4.49 11.90 14.29
C THR A 115 -3.74 11.46 13.04
N LEU A 116 -3.38 10.17 13.00
CA LEU A 116 -2.56 9.60 11.93
C LEU A 116 -3.37 9.23 10.67
N GLY A 117 -4.68 9.46 10.68
CA GLY A 117 -5.55 9.05 9.60
C GLY A 117 -5.69 7.52 9.46
N ARG A 118 -6.10 7.06 8.29
CA ARG A 118 -6.31 5.63 8.03
C ARG A 118 -5.05 4.81 8.26
N GLY A 119 -5.18 3.68 8.94
CA GLY A 119 -4.06 2.81 9.32
C GLY A 119 -3.16 3.36 10.43
N GLY A 120 -3.61 4.41 11.13
CA GLY A 120 -2.84 5.05 12.20
C GLY A 120 -2.52 4.10 13.37
N SER A 121 -3.44 3.22 13.74
CA SER A 121 -3.20 2.21 14.78
C SER A 121 -2.12 1.21 14.38
N ASP A 122 -2.18 0.69 13.15
CA ASP A 122 -1.15 -0.24 12.65
C ASP A 122 0.21 0.46 12.57
N THR A 123 0.22 1.74 12.14
CA THR A 123 1.44 2.58 12.11
C THR A 123 2.08 2.68 13.51
N THR A 124 1.25 2.94 14.52
CA THR A 124 1.70 3.00 15.92
C THR A 124 2.27 1.65 16.36
N ALA A 125 1.60 0.54 16.03
CA ALA A 125 2.06 -0.81 16.37
C ALA A 125 3.43 -1.13 15.76
N PHE A 126 3.66 -0.79 14.49
CA PHE A 126 4.93 -1.04 13.82
C PHE A 126 6.07 -0.16 14.35
N LEU A 127 5.80 1.10 14.68
CA LEU A 127 6.79 1.98 15.33
C LEU A 127 7.20 1.45 16.71
N LEU A 128 6.22 1.02 17.51
CA LEU A 128 6.47 0.41 18.82
C LEU A 128 7.30 -0.86 18.66
N ALA A 129 6.91 -1.76 17.76
CA ALA A 129 7.62 -3.01 17.53
C ALA A 129 9.07 -2.78 17.09
N THR A 130 9.30 -1.87 16.15
CA THR A 130 10.66 -1.52 15.68
C THR A 130 11.52 -0.94 16.79
N ALA A 131 10.96 -0.03 17.61
CA ALA A 131 11.73 0.63 18.66
C ALA A 131 12.02 -0.26 19.87
N LEU A 132 11.12 -1.22 20.16
CA LEU A 132 11.23 -2.20 21.25
C LEU A 132 11.95 -3.49 20.81
N GLU A 133 12.28 -3.62 19.52
CA GLU A 133 12.93 -4.81 18.97
C GLU A 133 12.08 -6.07 19.24
N ALA A 134 10.76 -5.94 18.97
CA ALA A 134 9.80 -7.00 19.23
C ALA A 134 10.00 -8.20 18.28
N ASP A 135 9.73 -9.40 18.76
CA ASP A 135 9.80 -10.62 17.95
C ASP A 135 8.66 -10.69 16.94
N GLU A 136 7.48 -10.20 17.32
CA GLU A 136 6.25 -10.29 16.53
C GLU A 136 5.31 -9.11 16.80
N VAL A 137 4.53 -8.73 15.80
CA VAL A 137 3.33 -7.89 15.93
C VAL A 137 2.09 -8.74 15.72
N VAL A 138 1.25 -8.84 16.74
CA VAL A 138 -0.05 -9.51 16.64
C VAL A 138 -1.15 -8.48 16.46
N LEU A 139 -1.82 -8.51 15.31
CA LEU A 139 -2.96 -7.65 14.99
C LEU A 139 -4.26 -8.44 15.20
N ALA A 140 -4.97 -8.13 16.28
CA ALA A 140 -6.28 -8.71 16.55
C ALA A 140 -7.38 -7.93 15.80
N THR A 141 -8.14 -8.61 14.96
CA THR A 141 -9.19 -8.00 14.12
C THR A 141 -10.52 -8.75 14.28
N SER A 142 -11.63 -8.12 13.90
CA SER A 142 -12.94 -8.79 13.84
C SER A 142 -13.04 -9.84 12.72
N ALA A 143 -12.17 -9.78 11.71
CA ALA A 143 -12.09 -10.79 10.66
C ALA A 143 -11.33 -12.04 11.12
N ARG A 144 -11.53 -13.15 10.41
CA ARG A 144 -10.87 -14.43 10.72
C ARG A 144 -9.36 -14.43 10.39
N GLY A 145 -8.86 -13.42 9.71
CA GLY A 145 -7.54 -13.28 9.12
C GLY A 145 -7.64 -12.58 7.78
N ILE A 146 -6.59 -12.60 6.97
CA ILE A 146 -6.64 -12.11 5.58
C ILE A 146 -7.26 -13.19 4.71
N LEU A 147 -8.30 -12.84 3.95
CA LEU A 147 -9.08 -13.76 3.14
C LEU A 147 -8.62 -13.75 1.67
N THR A 148 -8.93 -14.83 0.95
CA THR A 148 -8.67 -14.97 -0.49
C THR A 148 -9.55 -14.07 -1.36
N GLY A 149 -10.55 -13.39 -0.79
CA GLY A 149 -11.45 -12.47 -1.45
C GLY A 149 -12.34 -11.75 -0.45
N ASP A 150 -13.09 -10.78 -0.95
CA ASP A 150 -14.05 -10.01 -0.16
C ASP A 150 -15.19 -10.92 0.33
N PRO A 151 -15.40 -11.10 1.64
CA PRO A 151 -16.46 -11.98 2.17
C PRO A 151 -17.88 -11.48 1.86
N ASP A 152 -18.05 -10.18 1.59
CA ASP A 152 -19.33 -9.61 1.21
C ASP A 152 -19.74 -10.01 -0.24
N LEU A 153 -18.73 -10.37 -1.06
CA LEU A 153 -18.92 -10.79 -2.45
C LEU A 153 -18.70 -12.30 -2.65
N ILE A 154 -17.81 -12.90 -1.87
CA ILE A 154 -17.33 -14.28 -2.03
C ILE A 154 -17.62 -15.07 -0.76
N SER A 155 -18.72 -15.80 -0.74
CA SER A 155 -19.20 -16.55 0.44
C SER A 155 -18.26 -17.67 0.89
N ASN A 156 -17.43 -18.22 0.00
CA ASN A 156 -16.47 -19.28 0.27
C ASN A 156 -15.01 -18.76 0.38
N ALA A 157 -14.81 -17.47 0.63
CA ALA A 157 -13.50 -16.90 0.84
C ALA A 157 -12.80 -17.61 2.02
N GLN A 158 -11.54 -18.02 1.79
CA GLN A 158 -10.74 -18.79 2.76
C GLN A 158 -9.67 -17.91 3.40
N VAL A 159 -9.27 -18.25 4.62
CA VAL A 159 -8.17 -17.58 5.30
C VAL A 159 -6.84 -17.96 4.65
N LEU A 160 -6.04 -16.98 4.26
CA LEU A 160 -4.66 -17.17 3.84
C LEU A 160 -3.80 -17.48 5.07
N ARG A 161 -3.02 -18.56 5.02
CA ARG A 161 -2.07 -18.89 6.10
C ARG A 161 -0.89 -17.93 6.11
N THR A 162 -0.37 -17.62 4.93
CA THR A 162 0.75 -16.70 4.74
C THR A 162 0.50 -15.81 3.54
N ILE A 163 0.99 -14.59 3.59
CA ILE A 163 1.01 -13.66 2.47
C ILE A 163 2.29 -12.84 2.51
N ASP A 164 2.95 -12.65 1.37
CA ASP A 164 4.08 -11.73 1.31
C ASP A 164 3.61 -10.28 1.18
N MET A 165 4.49 -9.35 1.57
CA MET A 165 4.18 -7.92 1.59
C MET A 165 3.77 -7.36 0.21
N LYS A 166 4.33 -7.89 -0.89
CA LYS A 166 4.01 -7.43 -2.25
C LYS A 166 2.60 -7.84 -2.65
N ALA A 167 2.24 -9.10 -2.36
CA ALA A 167 0.90 -9.62 -2.59
C ALA A 167 -0.12 -8.91 -1.70
N LEU A 168 0.23 -8.64 -0.43
CA LEU A 168 -0.63 -7.90 0.51
C LEU A 168 -0.97 -6.50 -0.02
N VAL A 169 0.02 -5.76 -0.53
CA VAL A 169 -0.23 -4.43 -1.12
C VAL A 169 -1.12 -4.55 -2.34
N GLY A 170 -0.90 -5.54 -3.21
CA GLY A 170 -1.77 -5.79 -4.36
C GLY A 170 -3.23 -6.08 -3.98
N ILE A 171 -3.47 -6.76 -2.85
CA ILE A 171 -4.82 -6.99 -2.32
C ILE A 171 -5.37 -5.72 -1.65
N ALA A 172 -4.55 -5.00 -0.89
CA ALA A 172 -4.96 -3.77 -0.21
C ALA A 172 -5.43 -2.70 -1.21
N ASP A 173 -4.82 -2.64 -2.41
CA ASP A 173 -5.20 -1.76 -3.51
C ASP A 173 -6.61 -2.07 -4.06
N SER A 174 -7.09 -3.28 -3.88
CA SER A 174 -8.45 -3.69 -4.31
C SER A 174 -9.56 -3.43 -3.28
N GLY A 175 -9.27 -2.69 -2.20
CA GLY A 175 -10.25 -2.26 -1.20
C GLY A 175 -10.36 -3.14 0.03
N THR A 176 -9.50 -4.15 0.20
CA THR A 176 -9.49 -4.98 1.41
C THR A 176 -8.94 -4.22 2.62
N LYS A 177 -9.64 -4.31 3.77
CA LYS A 177 -9.48 -3.42 4.93
C LYS A 177 -8.48 -3.91 6.01
N PHE A 178 -7.50 -4.78 5.71
CA PHE A 178 -6.78 -5.48 6.79
C PHE A 178 -5.57 -4.75 7.37
N VAL A 179 -4.69 -4.19 6.53
CA VAL A 179 -3.56 -3.36 6.97
C VAL A 179 -3.46 -2.20 5.99
N HIS A 180 -3.52 -0.99 6.50
CA HIS A 180 -3.45 0.17 5.62
C HIS A 180 -2.02 0.38 5.13
N ARG A 181 -1.85 0.71 3.84
CA ARG A 181 -0.56 0.90 3.20
C ARG A 181 0.36 1.89 3.90
N LYS A 182 -0.21 2.98 4.44
CA LYS A 182 0.54 3.98 5.22
C LYS A 182 1.33 3.31 6.34
N ALA A 183 0.72 2.35 7.04
CA ALA A 183 1.36 1.61 8.13
C ALA A 183 2.52 0.72 7.65
N LEU A 184 2.39 0.11 6.47
CA LEU A 184 3.40 -0.79 5.92
C LEU A 184 4.77 -0.12 5.68
N ARG A 185 4.82 1.21 5.54
CA ARG A 185 6.06 1.98 5.45
C ARG A 185 6.91 1.90 6.72
N TYR A 186 6.27 1.66 7.86
CA TYR A 186 6.92 1.63 9.19
C TYR A 186 7.26 0.22 9.64
N LYS A 187 6.87 -0.81 8.88
CA LYS A 187 7.19 -2.20 9.21
C LYS A 187 8.69 -2.47 9.09
N ASP A 188 9.29 -2.99 10.15
CA ASP A 188 10.65 -3.51 10.09
C ASP A 188 10.66 -4.88 9.37
N PRO A 189 11.58 -5.11 8.40
CA PRO A 189 11.69 -6.39 7.70
C PRO A 189 11.88 -7.60 8.61
N ALA A 190 12.59 -7.42 9.72
CA ALA A 190 12.94 -8.48 10.66
C ALA A 190 11.78 -8.91 11.58
N ILE A 191 10.73 -8.06 11.70
CA ILE A 191 9.62 -8.30 12.62
C ILE A 191 8.48 -9.02 11.88
N ASN A 192 8.07 -10.17 12.36
CA ASN A 192 6.91 -10.90 11.83
C ASN A 192 5.60 -10.19 12.21
N ILE A 193 4.60 -10.31 11.35
CA ILE A 193 3.24 -9.82 11.64
C ILE A 193 2.29 -11.01 11.52
N ARG A 194 1.43 -11.16 12.50
CA ARG A 194 0.35 -12.14 12.47
C ARG A 194 -1.00 -11.48 12.71
N VAL A 195 -1.92 -11.70 11.80
CA VAL A 195 -3.30 -11.19 11.88
C VAL A 195 -4.19 -12.31 12.41
N ILE A 196 -4.79 -12.10 13.58
CA ILE A 196 -5.62 -13.10 14.25
C ILE A 196 -7.07 -12.61 14.46
N PRO A 197 -8.05 -13.51 14.54
CA PRO A 197 -9.40 -13.14 14.92
C PRO A 197 -9.46 -12.75 16.42
N SER A 198 -9.97 -11.58 16.73
CA SER A 198 -10.19 -11.14 18.13
C SER A 198 -11.13 -12.08 18.90
N ALA A 199 -12.08 -12.70 18.22
CA ALA A 199 -12.99 -13.69 18.79
C ALA A 199 -12.29 -14.95 19.32
N ALA A 200 -11.04 -15.23 18.94
CA ALA A 200 -10.25 -16.34 19.46
C ALA A 200 -9.92 -16.19 20.95
N GLY A 201 -9.93 -14.97 21.50
CA GLY A 201 -9.68 -14.68 22.92
C GLY A 201 -8.26 -15.03 23.41
N ARG A 202 -7.32 -15.32 22.51
CA ARG A 202 -5.93 -15.74 22.81
C ARG A 202 -4.97 -15.21 21.77
N LEU A 203 -3.78 -14.77 22.18
CA LEU A 203 -2.79 -14.15 21.30
C LEU A 203 -2.00 -15.14 20.43
N ASP A 204 -1.98 -16.41 20.81
CA ASP A 204 -1.34 -17.51 20.07
C ASP A 204 -2.30 -18.20 19.08
N ALA A 205 -3.46 -17.61 18.82
CA ALA A 205 -4.41 -18.09 17.83
C ALA A 205 -3.80 -18.16 16.43
N GLN A 206 -4.24 -19.15 15.67
CA GLN A 206 -3.90 -19.22 14.25
C GLN A 206 -4.53 -18.05 13.48
N GLY A 207 -3.80 -17.58 12.49
CA GLY A 207 -4.23 -16.47 11.65
C GLY A 207 -3.41 -16.40 10.38
N THR A 208 -3.28 -15.22 9.80
CA THR A 208 -2.45 -14.98 8.61
C THR A 208 -1.11 -14.40 9.02
N GLU A 209 -0.01 -15.05 8.63
CA GLU A 209 1.33 -14.49 8.72
C GLU A 209 1.62 -13.57 7.52
N ILE A 210 2.11 -12.34 7.80
CA ILE A 210 2.59 -11.40 6.78
C ILE A 210 4.11 -11.43 6.78
N THR A 211 4.69 -11.93 5.69
CA THR A 211 6.14 -12.08 5.52
C THR A 211 6.73 -10.99 4.62
N GLY A 212 8.07 -10.85 4.63
CA GLY A 212 8.79 -9.87 3.81
C GLY A 212 8.86 -8.47 4.40
N GLY A 213 9.75 -7.66 3.84
CA GLY A 213 10.00 -6.29 4.29
C GLY A 213 9.08 -5.25 3.65
N PRO A 214 9.16 -3.99 4.10
CA PRO A 214 8.40 -2.90 3.52
C PRO A 214 8.77 -2.73 2.05
N LEU A 215 7.80 -2.31 1.26
CA LEU A 215 8.07 -1.85 -0.10
C LEU A 215 8.77 -0.48 -0.04
N PRO A 216 9.63 -0.15 -1.02
CA PRO A 216 10.20 1.17 -1.11
C PRO A 216 9.07 2.22 -1.22
N GLU A 217 9.26 3.37 -0.59
CA GLU A 217 8.30 4.49 -0.70
C GLU A 217 8.11 4.91 -2.15
N LEU A 218 9.20 4.94 -2.88
CA LEU A 218 9.24 5.21 -4.32
C LEU A 218 10.37 4.41 -4.97
N GLU A 219 10.04 3.62 -5.98
CA GLU A 219 11.01 2.95 -6.84
C GLU A 219 10.74 3.32 -8.29
N VAL A 220 11.71 3.94 -8.95
CA VAL A 220 11.69 4.17 -10.39
C VAL A 220 12.68 3.22 -11.04
N LYS A 221 12.18 2.24 -11.78
CA LYS A 221 12.97 1.17 -12.38
C LYS A 221 12.76 1.09 -13.89
N ILE A 222 13.85 1.03 -14.64
CA ILE A 222 13.83 0.77 -16.07
C ILE A 222 13.87 -0.75 -16.27
N HIS A 223 12.96 -1.28 -17.07
CA HIS A 223 12.99 -2.69 -17.45
C HIS A 223 14.23 -2.98 -18.29
N ASN A 224 15.12 -3.82 -17.79
CA ASN A 224 16.41 -4.19 -18.40
C ASN A 224 16.58 -5.72 -18.37
N PRO A 225 17.45 -6.29 -19.20
CA PRO A 225 18.42 -5.64 -20.08
C PRO A 225 17.87 -5.24 -21.46
N ASP A 226 16.75 -5.81 -21.90
CA ASP A 226 16.26 -5.71 -23.26
C ASP A 226 15.23 -4.60 -23.44
N PRO A 227 15.16 -3.97 -24.63
CA PRO A 227 14.05 -3.11 -25.00
C PRO A 227 12.73 -3.87 -24.97
N VAL A 228 11.64 -3.11 -24.94
CA VAL A 228 10.27 -3.60 -25.06
C VAL A 228 9.74 -3.25 -26.45
N ALA A 229 8.95 -4.14 -27.02
CA ALA A 229 8.16 -3.87 -28.20
C ALA A 229 6.68 -3.79 -27.82
N SER A 230 5.93 -2.87 -28.43
CA SER A 230 4.47 -2.93 -28.42
C SER A 230 3.97 -3.64 -29.68
N VAL A 231 3.08 -4.58 -29.51
CA VAL A 231 2.39 -5.26 -30.60
C VAL A 231 0.90 -4.99 -30.40
N THR A 232 0.32 -4.21 -31.31
CA THR A 232 -1.10 -3.87 -31.28
C THR A 232 -1.86 -4.81 -32.20
N LEU A 233 -2.78 -5.53 -31.64
CA LEU A 233 -3.78 -6.31 -32.35
C LEU A 233 -5.00 -5.41 -32.54
N VAL A 234 -5.48 -5.31 -33.75
CA VAL A 234 -6.73 -4.60 -34.08
C VAL A 234 -7.75 -5.63 -34.57
N GLY A 235 -8.93 -5.53 -34.05
CA GLY A 235 -10.02 -6.46 -34.39
C GLY A 235 -11.38 -5.89 -34.03
N ARG A 236 -12.42 -6.66 -34.22
CA ARG A 236 -13.80 -6.29 -33.82
C ARG A 236 -14.19 -7.05 -32.57
N ASN A 237 -14.59 -6.32 -31.55
CA ASN A 237 -15.16 -6.91 -30.33
C ASN A 237 -14.21 -7.94 -29.67
N LEU A 238 -12.91 -7.58 -29.56
CA LEU A 238 -11.87 -8.47 -29.04
C LEU A 238 -12.13 -9.04 -27.64
N PRO A 239 -12.73 -8.31 -26.68
CA PRO A 239 -13.05 -8.84 -25.36
C PRO A 239 -13.99 -10.04 -25.39
N HIS A 240 -14.86 -10.12 -26.41
CA HIS A 240 -15.80 -11.22 -26.60
C HIS A 240 -15.26 -12.36 -27.47
N ASN A 241 -13.97 -12.31 -27.80
CA ASN A 241 -13.28 -13.40 -28.51
C ASN A 241 -12.17 -14.03 -27.64
N PRO A 242 -12.54 -14.79 -26.60
CA PRO A 242 -11.56 -15.40 -25.69
C PRO A 242 -10.68 -16.43 -26.39
N GLU A 243 -11.15 -17.03 -27.47
CA GLU A 243 -10.39 -18.03 -28.23
C GLU A 243 -9.20 -17.39 -28.98
N LEU A 244 -9.42 -16.23 -29.60
CA LEU A 244 -8.32 -15.47 -30.20
C LEU A 244 -7.29 -15.08 -29.16
N MET A 245 -7.73 -14.50 -28.02
CA MET A 245 -6.84 -14.10 -26.95
C MET A 245 -6.08 -15.29 -26.33
N ARG A 246 -6.72 -16.46 -26.22
CA ARG A 246 -6.05 -17.71 -25.80
C ARG A 246 -4.93 -18.12 -26.75
N LYS A 247 -5.15 -18.05 -28.07
CA LYS A 247 -4.13 -18.34 -29.10
C LYS A 247 -2.99 -17.34 -29.02
N VAL A 248 -3.30 -16.05 -28.88
CA VAL A 248 -2.34 -14.96 -28.75
C VAL A 248 -1.45 -15.19 -27.52
N THR A 249 -2.05 -15.35 -26.34
CA THR A 249 -1.30 -15.54 -25.10
C THR A 249 -0.44 -16.80 -25.12
N LYS A 250 -0.86 -17.88 -25.78
CA LYS A 250 -0.06 -19.09 -25.97
C LYS A 250 1.23 -18.85 -26.77
N ILE A 251 1.22 -17.91 -27.72
CA ILE A 251 2.39 -17.56 -28.55
C ILE A 251 3.40 -16.73 -27.75
N ILE A 252 2.93 -15.79 -26.94
CA ILE A 252 3.78 -14.77 -26.28
C ILE A 252 4.14 -15.08 -24.84
N ARG A 253 3.58 -16.10 -24.22
CA ARG A 253 3.52 -16.41 -22.78
C ARG A 253 4.79 -16.16 -21.94
N THR A 254 5.99 -16.29 -22.52
CA THR A 254 7.27 -16.10 -21.81
C THR A 254 7.87 -14.70 -22.00
N HIS A 255 7.27 -13.87 -22.83
CA HIS A 255 7.80 -12.55 -23.22
C HIS A 255 6.85 -11.41 -22.90
N LEU A 256 5.65 -11.73 -22.40
CA LEU A 256 4.65 -10.74 -22.04
C LEU A 256 5.08 -9.98 -20.78
N VAL A 257 5.18 -8.65 -20.91
CA VAL A 257 5.50 -7.74 -19.81
C VAL A 257 4.23 -7.07 -19.28
N ALA A 258 3.37 -6.61 -20.19
CA ALA A 258 2.08 -6.03 -19.84
C ALA A 258 1.11 -6.18 -21.02
N ILE A 259 -0.19 -6.01 -20.74
CA ILE A 259 -1.27 -6.00 -21.72
C ILE A 259 -2.25 -4.90 -21.39
N SER A 260 -2.74 -4.20 -22.41
CA SER A 260 -3.86 -3.28 -22.33
C SER A 260 -4.84 -3.63 -23.43
N GLN A 261 -6.13 -3.55 -23.15
CA GLN A 261 -7.17 -3.94 -24.10
C GLN A 261 -8.38 -3.03 -24.00
N ASP A 262 -8.95 -2.67 -25.13
CA ASP A 262 -10.25 -2.05 -25.29
C ASP A 262 -11.17 -2.89 -26.18
N SER A 263 -12.29 -2.32 -26.68
CA SER A 263 -13.26 -3.02 -27.49
C SER A 263 -12.70 -3.55 -28.81
N ASP A 264 -11.79 -2.81 -29.45
CA ASP A 264 -11.36 -3.04 -30.82
C ASP A 264 -9.85 -3.21 -30.97
N SER A 265 -9.11 -3.12 -29.86
CA SER A 265 -7.67 -3.31 -29.86
C SER A 265 -7.15 -4.00 -28.61
N ALA A 266 -6.05 -4.72 -28.75
CA ALA A 266 -5.25 -5.23 -27.63
C ALA A 266 -3.79 -4.89 -27.88
N MET A 267 -3.17 -4.19 -26.94
CA MET A 267 -1.76 -3.82 -26.99
C MET A 267 -0.96 -4.72 -26.06
N LEU A 268 -0.04 -5.47 -26.61
CA LEU A 268 0.85 -6.39 -25.94
C LEU A 268 2.22 -5.76 -25.81
N TYR A 269 2.76 -5.66 -24.62
CA TYR A 269 4.12 -5.22 -24.37
C TYR A 269 5.01 -6.43 -24.17
N LEU A 270 5.96 -6.63 -25.07
CA LEU A 270 6.78 -7.84 -25.13
C LEU A 270 8.26 -7.51 -24.97
N SER A 271 9.01 -8.32 -24.22
CA SER A 271 10.48 -8.21 -24.19
C SER A 271 11.05 -8.46 -25.59
N GLN A 272 11.90 -7.53 -26.05
CA GLN A 272 12.47 -7.59 -27.40
C GLN A 272 13.65 -8.56 -27.45
N THR A 273 13.35 -9.83 -27.66
CA THR A 273 14.33 -10.91 -27.79
C THR A 273 14.59 -11.23 -29.28
N PRO A 274 15.66 -11.99 -29.62
CA PRO A 274 15.91 -12.43 -31.01
C PRO A 274 14.75 -13.21 -31.63
N SER A 275 13.92 -13.86 -30.82
CA SER A 275 12.76 -14.63 -31.29
C SER A 275 11.52 -13.77 -31.59
N LEU A 276 11.51 -12.49 -31.18
CA LEU A 276 10.32 -11.64 -31.24
C LEU A 276 9.76 -11.50 -32.66
N ARG A 277 10.60 -11.31 -33.69
CA ARG A 277 10.15 -11.22 -35.07
C ARG A 277 9.35 -12.44 -35.52
N ARG A 278 9.80 -13.65 -35.14
CA ARG A 278 9.08 -14.91 -35.42
C ARG A 278 7.75 -14.97 -34.64
N GLN A 279 7.73 -14.48 -33.41
CA GLN A 279 6.50 -14.44 -32.63
C GLN A 279 5.48 -13.46 -33.23
N VAL A 280 5.92 -12.26 -33.65
CA VAL A 280 5.07 -11.27 -34.32
C VAL A 280 4.48 -11.85 -35.62
N SER A 281 5.28 -12.58 -36.43
CA SER A 281 4.79 -13.26 -37.62
C SER A 281 3.69 -14.30 -37.27
N ARG A 282 3.93 -15.11 -36.23
CA ARG A 282 2.94 -16.11 -35.79
C ARG A 282 1.66 -15.45 -35.22
N LEU A 283 1.80 -14.31 -34.55
CA LEU A 283 0.65 -13.51 -34.09
C LEU A 283 -0.16 -13.00 -35.27
N HIS A 284 0.53 -12.48 -36.30
CA HIS A 284 -0.10 -12.03 -37.53
C HIS A 284 -0.91 -13.17 -38.18
N ASP A 285 -0.33 -14.37 -38.31
CA ASP A 285 -0.99 -15.52 -38.90
C ASP A 285 -2.28 -15.91 -38.13
N VAL A 286 -2.27 -15.76 -36.81
CA VAL A 286 -3.43 -16.05 -35.95
C VAL A 286 -4.50 -14.98 -36.13
N VAL A 287 -4.10 -13.69 -36.12
CA VAL A 287 -5.03 -12.56 -36.26
C VAL A 287 -5.67 -12.54 -37.65
N ALA A 288 -4.87 -12.74 -38.70
CA ALA A 288 -5.34 -12.74 -40.09
C ALA A 288 -6.31 -13.89 -40.44
N LYS A 289 -6.23 -15.01 -39.68
CA LYS A 289 -7.13 -16.16 -39.85
C LYS A 289 -8.38 -16.11 -38.98
N ASP A 290 -8.46 -15.17 -38.06
CA ASP A 290 -9.61 -15.03 -37.17
C ASP A 290 -10.64 -14.10 -37.79
N PRO A 291 -11.94 -14.47 -37.82
CA PRO A 291 -12.99 -13.63 -38.40
C PRO A 291 -13.13 -12.23 -37.79
N HIS A 292 -12.69 -12.08 -36.55
CA HIS A 292 -12.74 -10.83 -35.81
C HIS A 292 -11.40 -10.06 -35.85
N GLY A 293 -10.31 -10.70 -36.29
CA GLY A 293 -9.01 -10.06 -36.43
C GLY A 293 -8.93 -9.23 -37.70
N LEU A 294 -8.38 -8.01 -37.61
CA LEU A 294 -8.23 -7.12 -38.76
C LEU A 294 -6.78 -6.90 -39.15
N ALA A 295 -5.95 -6.51 -38.18
CA ALA A 295 -4.58 -6.12 -38.42
C ALA A 295 -3.70 -6.30 -37.20
N LEU A 296 -2.38 -6.25 -37.45
CA LEU A 296 -1.38 -6.21 -36.40
C LEU A 296 -0.34 -5.14 -36.76
N ALA A 297 0.00 -4.31 -35.77
CA ALA A 297 1.09 -3.34 -35.86
C ALA A 297 2.12 -3.61 -34.77
N ALA A 298 3.39 -3.34 -35.03
CA ALA A 298 4.44 -3.50 -34.04
C ALA A 298 5.37 -2.30 -34.03
N ARG A 299 5.73 -1.84 -32.83
CA ARG A 299 6.75 -0.81 -32.61
C ARG A 299 7.86 -1.40 -31.74
N MET A 300 9.08 -1.30 -32.21
CA MET A 300 10.28 -1.78 -31.54
C MET A 300 11.03 -0.66 -30.82
N GLY A 301 11.98 -1.01 -29.97
CA GLY A 301 12.92 -0.06 -29.37
C GLY A 301 12.31 0.89 -28.35
N MET A 302 11.38 0.40 -27.54
CA MET A 302 10.83 1.15 -26.42
C MET A 302 11.45 0.73 -25.10
N ALA A 303 11.44 1.64 -24.14
CA ALA A 303 11.76 1.38 -22.76
C ALA A 303 10.48 1.39 -21.93
N LEU A 304 10.34 0.41 -21.05
CA LEU A 304 9.33 0.41 -20.00
C LEU A 304 9.98 0.91 -18.71
N ILE A 305 9.46 2.01 -18.20
CA ILE A 305 9.81 2.55 -16.88
C ILE A 305 8.66 2.23 -15.95
N THR A 306 8.97 1.56 -14.85
CA THR A 306 8.00 1.25 -13.81
C THR A 306 8.26 2.15 -12.62
N VAL A 307 7.25 2.90 -12.22
CA VAL A 307 7.20 3.63 -10.95
C VAL A 307 6.39 2.78 -9.99
N LYS A 308 6.98 2.37 -8.88
CA LYS A 308 6.32 1.60 -7.82
C LYS A 308 6.44 2.35 -6.51
N GLY A 309 5.40 2.30 -5.72
CA GLY A 309 5.43 2.89 -4.38
C GLY A 309 4.12 2.66 -3.66
N VAL A 310 4.20 2.71 -2.34
CA VAL A 310 3.03 2.54 -1.50
C VAL A 310 2.15 3.80 -1.59
N GLY A 311 0.88 3.64 -1.97
CA GLY A 311 -0.11 4.73 -2.05
C GLY A 311 -0.01 5.62 -3.29
N LEU A 312 0.66 5.18 -4.37
CA LEU A 312 0.78 5.96 -5.59
C LEU A 312 -0.58 6.27 -6.23
N GLU A 313 -1.52 5.34 -6.21
CA GLU A 313 -2.87 5.53 -6.76
C GLU A 313 -3.75 6.46 -5.90
N GLU A 314 -3.41 6.69 -4.64
CA GLU A 314 -4.08 7.63 -3.75
C GLU A 314 -3.45 9.03 -3.80
N THR A 315 -2.38 9.21 -4.60
CA THR A 315 -1.69 10.48 -4.75
C THR A 315 -2.26 11.27 -5.94
N PRO A 316 -3.11 12.27 -5.71
CA PRO A 316 -3.67 13.07 -6.80
C PRO A 316 -2.57 13.73 -7.62
N GLY A 317 -2.74 13.73 -8.95
CA GLY A 317 -1.81 14.41 -9.86
C GLY A 317 -0.50 13.67 -10.12
N LEU A 318 -0.30 12.43 -9.65
CA LEU A 318 0.91 11.64 -9.90
C LEU A 318 1.23 11.53 -11.40
N VAL A 319 0.25 11.11 -12.21
CA VAL A 319 0.43 10.98 -13.68
C VAL A 319 0.72 12.34 -14.31
N ALA A 320 0.09 13.41 -13.82
CA ALA A 320 0.36 14.77 -14.31
C ALA A 320 1.81 15.20 -14.02
N LYS A 321 2.34 14.96 -12.80
CA LYS A 321 3.74 15.25 -12.46
C LYS A 321 4.71 14.52 -13.39
N ILE A 322 4.50 13.23 -13.60
CA ILE A 322 5.31 12.41 -14.51
C ILE A 322 5.24 12.95 -15.94
N SER A 323 4.04 13.20 -16.46
CA SER A 323 3.83 13.67 -17.82
C SER A 323 4.43 15.06 -18.04
N ASN A 324 4.27 15.99 -17.10
CA ASN A 324 4.84 17.33 -17.19
C ASN A 324 6.37 17.31 -17.17
N ALA A 325 6.99 16.46 -16.34
CA ALA A 325 8.44 16.32 -16.30
C ALA A 325 9.01 15.82 -17.63
N LEU A 326 8.34 14.89 -18.28
CA LEU A 326 8.75 14.37 -19.58
C LEU A 326 8.44 15.37 -20.72
N HIS A 327 7.26 16.01 -20.71
CA HIS A 327 6.87 17.01 -21.69
C HIS A 327 7.84 18.19 -21.73
N SER A 328 8.18 18.78 -20.57
CA SER A 328 9.13 19.89 -20.46
C SER A 328 10.53 19.58 -20.99
N ASN A 329 10.85 18.30 -21.23
CA ASN A 329 12.12 17.83 -21.78
C ASN A 329 11.96 17.20 -23.17
N ASN A 330 10.84 17.45 -23.87
CA ASN A 330 10.54 16.91 -25.20
C ASN A 330 10.62 15.37 -25.29
N ILE A 331 10.28 14.67 -24.22
CA ILE A 331 10.23 13.20 -24.21
C ILE A 331 8.78 12.77 -24.42
N ASN A 332 8.54 12.08 -25.55
CA ASN A 332 7.22 11.55 -25.87
C ASN A 332 6.91 10.29 -25.05
N ILE A 333 5.65 10.19 -24.60
CA ILE A 333 5.12 9.01 -23.92
C ILE A 333 4.29 8.21 -24.92
N PHE A 334 4.64 6.96 -25.16
CA PHE A 334 3.93 6.05 -26.07
C PHE A 334 2.80 5.27 -25.37
N GLY A 335 2.80 5.24 -24.06
CA GLY A 335 1.76 4.62 -23.24
C GLY A 335 1.99 4.83 -21.76
N ILE A 336 0.90 4.98 -21.03
CA ILE A 336 0.87 4.95 -19.56
C ILE A 336 -0.20 3.93 -19.14
N LEU A 337 0.18 3.07 -18.21
CA LEU A 337 -0.71 2.08 -17.59
C LEU A 337 -0.58 2.22 -16.07
N THR A 338 -1.69 2.29 -15.40
CA THR A 338 -1.74 2.23 -13.93
C THR A 338 -2.25 0.85 -13.52
N ILE A 339 -1.49 0.17 -12.72
CA ILE A 339 -1.81 -1.18 -12.22
C ILE A 339 -1.49 -1.21 -10.74
N THR A 340 -2.51 -1.28 -9.89
CA THR A 340 -2.32 -1.28 -8.44
C THR A 340 -1.32 -0.19 -7.99
N SER A 341 -0.33 -0.50 -7.17
CA SER A 341 0.72 0.44 -6.70
C SER A 341 1.81 0.72 -7.75
N SER A 342 1.50 0.66 -9.03
CA SER A 342 2.50 0.83 -10.09
C SER A 342 1.97 1.70 -11.24
N VAL A 343 2.85 2.56 -11.76
CA VAL A 343 2.64 3.27 -13.03
C VAL A 343 3.71 2.79 -14.01
N LEU A 344 3.27 2.27 -15.15
CA LEU A 344 4.13 1.82 -16.23
C LEU A 344 4.13 2.88 -17.33
N ILE A 345 5.31 3.36 -17.72
CA ILE A 345 5.48 4.42 -18.70
C ILE A 345 6.36 3.90 -19.82
N LEU A 346 5.91 4.06 -21.07
CA LEU A 346 6.66 3.68 -22.25
C LEU A 346 7.19 4.91 -22.96
N VAL A 347 8.53 4.93 -23.16
CA VAL A 347 9.27 5.98 -23.86
C VAL A 347 10.20 5.36 -24.90
N ASP A 348 10.85 6.17 -25.73
CA ASP A 348 11.90 5.66 -26.62
C ASP A 348 13.09 5.11 -25.82
N TRP A 349 13.65 3.98 -26.28
CA TRP A 349 14.78 3.33 -25.61
C TRP A 349 15.99 4.24 -25.43
N LYS A 350 16.22 5.14 -26.39
CA LYS A 350 17.38 6.04 -26.38
C LYS A 350 17.35 7.03 -25.21
N VAL A 351 16.17 7.46 -24.81
CA VAL A 351 15.99 8.46 -23.75
C VAL A 351 15.64 7.86 -22.37
N ARG A 352 15.65 6.54 -22.23
CA ARG A 352 15.20 5.84 -21.03
C ARG A 352 15.86 6.29 -19.72
N ASN A 353 17.18 6.51 -19.74
CA ASN A 353 17.92 6.91 -18.56
C ASN A 353 17.59 8.36 -18.14
N GLN A 354 17.47 9.26 -19.12
CA GLN A 354 17.03 10.63 -18.90
C GLN A 354 15.61 10.66 -18.36
N ALA A 355 14.69 9.93 -19.00
CA ALA A 355 13.30 9.83 -18.57
C ALA A 355 13.17 9.28 -17.14
N GLY A 356 13.88 8.20 -16.82
CA GLY A 356 13.88 7.62 -15.48
C GLY A 356 14.38 8.58 -14.39
N LYS A 357 15.43 9.37 -14.69
CA LYS A 357 15.94 10.41 -13.80
C LYS A 357 14.94 11.56 -13.60
N LEU A 358 14.34 12.04 -14.68
CA LEU A 358 13.33 13.11 -14.62
C LEU A 358 12.10 12.71 -13.83
N ILE A 359 11.60 11.50 -14.05
CA ILE A 359 10.47 10.93 -13.30
C ILE A 359 10.81 10.88 -11.80
N ARG A 360 11.98 10.33 -11.45
CA ARG A 360 12.39 10.23 -10.05
C ARG A 360 12.45 11.61 -9.39
N ASN A 361 13.14 12.56 -10.00
CA ASN A 361 13.28 13.91 -9.45
C ASN A 361 11.92 14.63 -9.29
N SER A 362 10.96 14.40 -10.21
CA SER A 362 9.63 15.02 -10.13
C SER A 362 8.75 14.48 -9.02
N LEU A 363 9.09 13.30 -8.49
CA LEU A 363 8.34 12.62 -7.45
C LEU A 363 9.01 12.72 -6.06
N GLU A 364 10.33 12.94 -5.99
CA GLU A 364 11.10 13.10 -4.76
C GLU A 364 11.10 14.56 -4.23
N ASN A 365 10.89 15.54 -5.11
CA ASN A 365 10.87 16.97 -4.75
C ASN A 365 9.47 17.45 -4.34
N ASN A 366 8.95 16.89 -3.26
CA ASN A 366 7.71 17.35 -2.59
C ASN A 366 8.00 17.87 -1.19
#